data_13a393727bb275646530f30f4263b490
#
_entry.id   13a393727bb275646530f30f4263b490
#
_cell.length_a   1.000
_cell.length_b   1.000
_cell.length_c   1.000
_cell.angle_alpha   90.00
_cell.angle_beta   90.00
_cell.angle_gamma   90.00
#
_symmetry.space_group_name_H-M   'P 1'
#
loop_
_entity.id
_entity.type
_entity.pdbx_description
1 polymer ?
#
loop_
_entity_poly.entity_id
_entity_poly.type
_entity_poly.pdbx_seq_one_letter_code
_entity_poly.pdbx_strand_id
1 'polypeptide(L)'
;MNINFIEKLSQNKVLPIIRSKDPQDVVNKAYALLEGGLDIMEINVESPKVFNAIKTISKDAIVCAVGIITSMQFDAAIDSGAKLISSPIFQKSLLKMTKDQRVPYIAGTSTANEAYNAWKSRIPVAKIYPISAMGGVEYIENLLRPMPFLKVIPQGNVKLDEVPAYIEAGAIAVGVGRHLTVADDYKEITKRTKQLLERLK
;
A
#
# COMPACT_ATOMS: atom_id res chain seq x y z
N MET A 1 -4.97 -7.22 19.38
CA MET A 1 -6.04 -6.52 18.66
C MET A 1 -5.95 -6.89 17.18
N ASN A 2 -6.98 -7.52 16.62
CA ASN A 2 -7.05 -7.72 15.17
C ASN A 2 -7.36 -6.35 14.55
N ILE A 3 -6.35 -5.68 14.02
CA ILE A 3 -6.53 -4.41 13.31
C ILE A 3 -7.29 -4.75 12.02
N ASN A 4 -8.51 -4.19 11.88
CA ASN A 4 -9.23 -4.28 10.61
C ASN A 4 -8.58 -3.31 9.60
N PHE A 5 -7.51 -3.77 8.96
CA PHE A 5 -6.73 -2.95 8.03
C PHE A 5 -7.56 -2.47 6.83
N ILE A 6 -8.61 -3.21 6.44
CA ILE A 6 -9.50 -2.81 5.35
C ILE A 6 -10.30 -1.56 5.77
N GLU A 7 -10.81 -1.56 6.99
CA GLU A 7 -11.53 -0.41 7.54
C GLU A 7 -10.61 0.81 7.63
N LYS A 8 -9.38 0.60 8.13
CA LYS A 8 -8.38 1.65 8.20
C LYS A 8 -8.03 2.23 6.83
N LEU A 9 -7.85 1.38 5.81
CA LEU A 9 -7.61 1.81 4.44
C LEU A 9 -8.80 2.59 3.88
N SER A 10 -10.03 2.11 4.11
CA SER A 10 -11.26 2.78 3.64
C SER A 10 -11.47 4.13 4.31
N GLN A 11 -11.11 4.28 5.59
CA GLN A 11 -11.16 5.56 6.32
C GLN A 11 -10.13 6.56 5.82
N ASN A 12 -8.89 6.11 5.66
CA ASN A 12 -7.79 6.97 5.19
C ASN A 12 -7.91 7.29 3.70
N LYS A 13 -8.50 6.39 2.89
CA LYS A 13 -8.60 6.49 1.43
C LYS A 13 -7.25 6.60 0.70
N VAL A 14 -6.15 6.64 1.44
CA VAL A 14 -4.77 6.76 0.94
C VAL A 14 -3.89 5.71 1.60
N LEU A 15 -3.07 5.04 0.79
CA LEU A 15 -1.98 4.18 1.24
C LEU A 15 -0.66 4.74 0.72
N PRO A 16 0.08 5.51 1.53
CA PRO A 16 1.37 6.08 1.11
C PRO A 16 2.43 5.00 0.94
N ILE A 17 3.33 5.19 -0.02
CA ILE A 17 4.42 4.26 -0.28
C ILE A 17 5.75 4.99 -0.15
N ILE A 18 6.57 4.53 0.78
CA ILE A 18 7.93 5.02 0.97
C ILE A 18 8.89 4.14 0.17
N ARG A 19 9.73 4.78 -0.63
CA ARG A 19 10.82 4.16 -1.39
C ARG A 19 12.13 4.87 -1.04
N SER A 20 13.06 4.15 -0.47
CA SER A 20 14.43 4.60 -0.24
C SER A 20 15.31 3.39 0.14
N LYS A 21 16.57 3.45 -0.22
CA LYS A 21 17.60 2.49 0.23
C LYS A 21 18.23 2.89 1.57
N ASP A 22 18.04 4.16 1.96
CA ASP A 22 18.53 4.69 3.22
C ASP A 22 17.46 4.51 4.32
N PRO A 23 17.77 3.73 5.38
CA PRO A 23 16.84 3.52 6.49
C PRO A 23 16.43 4.81 7.20
N GLN A 24 17.34 5.79 7.31
CA GLN A 24 17.05 7.04 8.01
C GLN A 24 16.06 7.90 7.21
N ASP A 25 16.21 7.95 5.88
CA ASP A 25 15.26 8.63 4.99
C ASP A 25 13.87 7.96 5.07
N VAL A 26 13.82 6.61 5.13
CA VAL A 26 12.55 5.88 5.33
C VAL A 26 11.88 6.29 6.64
N VAL A 27 12.64 6.35 7.75
CA VAL A 27 12.14 6.73 9.07
C VAL A 27 11.62 8.17 9.06
N ASN A 28 12.38 9.11 8.51
CA ASN A 28 12.00 10.51 8.46
C ASN A 28 10.72 10.73 7.63
N LYS A 29 10.60 10.08 6.48
CA LYS A 29 9.38 10.10 5.65
C LYS A 29 8.18 9.52 6.37
N ALA A 30 8.38 8.41 7.09
CA ALA A 30 7.30 7.77 7.85
C ALA A 30 6.78 8.68 8.97
N TYR A 31 7.65 9.33 9.72
CA TYR A 31 7.21 10.28 10.75
C TYR A 31 6.53 11.52 10.15
N ALA A 32 6.98 12.01 8.99
CA ALA A 32 6.29 13.09 8.28
C ALA A 32 4.87 12.70 7.85
N LEU A 33 4.65 11.45 7.43
CA LEU A 33 3.32 10.91 7.12
C LEU A 33 2.45 10.77 8.37
N LEU A 34 3.04 10.28 9.49
CA LEU A 34 2.36 10.20 10.79
C LEU A 34 1.90 11.58 11.27
N GLU A 35 2.77 12.58 11.24
CA GLU A 35 2.45 13.96 11.57
C GLU A 35 1.37 14.54 10.62
N GLY A 36 1.33 14.05 9.39
CA GLY A 36 0.32 14.38 8.41
C GLY A 36 -1.04 13.73 8.66
N GLY A 37 -1.11 12.71 9.54
CA GLY A 37 -2.35 12.00 9.91
C GLY A 37 -2.51 10.61 9.28
N LEU A 38 -1.48 10.05 8.64
CA LEU A 38 -1.49 8.70 8.08
C LEU A 38 -0.64 7.75 8.94
N ASP A 39 -1.29 6.78 9.58
CA ASP A 39 -0.66 5.81 10.47
C ASP A 39 -0.64 4.37 9.89
N ILE A 40 -1.01 4.21 8.63
CA ILE A 40 -0.78 3.01 7.82
C ILE A 40 0.01 3.39 6.56
N MET A 41 1.06 2.63 6.27
CA MET A 41 1.94 2.94 5.14
C MET A 41 2.62 1.71 4.56
N GLU A 42 2.96 1.76 3.28
CA GLU A 42 3.82 0.81 2.62
C GLU A 42 5.29 1.26 2.70
N ILE A 43 6.17 0.34 3.09
CA ILE A 43 7.62 0.54 3.02
C ILE A 43 8.18 -0.47 2.02
N ASN A 44 8.76 0.04 0.92
CA ASN A 44 9.34 -0.81 -0.12
C ASN A 44 10.71 -1.33 0.32
N VAL A 45 10.88 -2.66 0.29
CA VAL A 45 12.12 -3.32 0.69
C VAL A 45 13.12 -3.26 -0.46
N GLU A 46 13.79 -2.11 -0.62
CA GLU A 46 14.80 -1.89 -1.67
C GLU A 46 16.22 -2.35 -1.28
N SER A 47 16.43 -2.58 0.02
CA SER A 47 17.68 -3.15 0.55
C SER A 47 17.42 -3.84 1.88
N PRO A 48 18.29 -4.79 2.30
CA PRO A 48 18.17 -5.44 3.62
C PRO A 48 18.19 -4.45 4.80
N LYS A 49 18.87 -3.30 4.64
CA LYS A 49 18.95 -2.27 5.70
C LYS A 49 17.57 -1.65 6.03
N VAL A 50 16.62 -1.67 5.08
CA VAL A 50 15.28 -1.11 5.25
C VAL A 50 14.48 -1.85 6.33
N PHE A 51 14.79 -3.12 6.62
CA PHE A 51 14.15 -3.85 7.73
C PHE A 51 14.37 -3.17 9.09
N ASN A 52 15.51 -2.48 9.30
CA ASN A 52 15.73 -1.70 10.51
C ASN A 52 14.78 -0.51 10.62
N ALA A 53 14.48 0.15 9.51
CA ALA A 53 13.47 1.22 9.46
C ALA A 53 12.07 0.67 9.77
N ILE A 54 11.69 -0.47 9.17
CA ILE A 54 10.43 -1.15 9.47
C ILE A 54 10.31 -1.44 10.97
N LYS A 55 11.39 -1.96 11.59
CA LYS A 55 11.42 -2.26 13.04
C LYS A 55 11.23 -1.01 13.91
N THR A 56 11.74 0.12 13.47
CA THR A 56 11.54 1.39 14.17
C THR A 56 10.10 1.87 14.04
N ILE A 57 9.58 1.94 12.81
CA ILE A 57 8.28 2.54 12.49
C ILE A 57 7.10 1.65 12.92
N SER A 58 7.26 0.32 12.95
CA SER A 58 6.20 -0.61 13.37
C SER A 58 5.75 -0.44 14.83
N LYS A 59 6.46 0.37 15.63
CA LYS A 59 6.07 0.75 16.99
C LYS A 59 4.97 1.82 17.01
N ASP A 60 4.95 2.67 15.98
CA ASP A 60 4.12 3.86 15.92
C ASP A 60 3.09 3.82 14.78
N ALA A 61 3.29 2.94 13.79
CA ALA A 61 2.44 2.82 12.60
C ALA A 61 2.17 1.37 12.19
N ILE A 62 1.12 1.18 11.40
CA ILE A 62 0.83 -0.07 10.73
C ILE A 62 1.68 -0.13 9.45
N VAL A 63 2.71 -0.95 9.46
CA VAL A 63 3.59 -1.11 8.31
C VAL A 63 3.17 -2.29 7.45
N CYS A 64 2.97 -2.01 6.16
CA CYS A 64 2.90 -2.99 5.09
C CYS A 64 4.28 -3.08 4.42
N ALA A 65 4.99 -4.20 4.56
CA ALA A 65 6.22 -4.41 3.81
C ALA A 65 5.88 -4.77 2.36
N VAL A 66 6.39 -3.99 1.41
CA VAL A 66 6.09 -4.14 -0.01
C VAL A 66 7.34 -4.48 -0.83
N GLY A 67 7.13 -5.14 -1.97
CA GLY A 67 8.24 -5.67 -2.78
C GLY A 67 8.71 -7.04 -2.33
N ILE A 68 7.91 -7.73 -1.53
CA ILE A 68 8.21 -9.08 -1.03
C ILE A 68 7.96 -10.10 -2.14
N ILE A 69 9.00 -10.80 -2.54
CA ILE A 69 8.94 -11.82 -3.61
C ILE A 69 9.58 -13.15 -3.19
N THR A 70 10.28 -13.19 -2.06
CA THR A 70 10.92 -14.40 -1.52
C THR A 70 10.48 -14.69 -0.09
N SER A 71 10.63 -15.96 0.34
CA SER A 71 10.39 -16.36 1.73
C SER A 71 11.30 -15.64 2.72
N MET A 72 12.57 -15.49 2.38
CA MET A 72 13.55 -14.79 3.22
C MET A 72 13.15 -13.33 3.48
N GLN A 73 12.67 -12.62 2.44
CA GLN A 73 12.15 -11.27 2.61
C GLN A 73 10.88 -11.23 3.47
N PHE A 74 10.02 -12.24 3.31
CA PHE A 74 8.81 -12.36 4.12
C PHE A 74 9.14 -12.52 5.60
N ASP A 75 10.00 -13.48 5.94
CA ASP A 75 10.39 -13.75 7.33
C ASP A 75 11.05 -12.51 7.96
N ALA A 76 12.00 -11.88 7.26
CA ALA A 76 12.65 -10.66 7.72
C ALA A 76 11.66 -9.48 7.91
N ALA A 77 10.62 -9.37 7.07
CA ALA A 77 9.59 -8.34 7.24
C ALA A 77 8.75 -8.58 8.50
N ILE A 78 8.35 -9.83 8.75
CA ILE A 78 7.57 -10.20 9.94
C ILE A 78 8.39 -9.98 11.21
N ASP A 79 9.64 -10.45 11.23
CA ASP A 79 10.57 -10.27 12.37
C ASP A 79 10.83 -8.78 12.67
N SER A 80 10.73 -7.93 11.65
CA SER A 80 10.85 -6.48 11.80
C SER A 80 9.55 -5.80 12.23
N GLY A 81 8.46 -6.53 12.40
CA GLY A 81 7.19 -6.01 12.93
C GLY A 81 6.20 -5.56 11.87
N ALA A 82 6.41 -5.86 10.58
CA ALA A 82 5.41 -5.60 9.55
C ALA A 82 4.10 -6.34 9.88
N LYS A 83 2.97 -5.64 9.74
CA LYS A 83 1.62 -6.18 10.02
C LYS A 83 0.87 -6.60 8.78
N LEU A 84 1.33 -6.18 7.60
CA LEU A 84 0.81 -6.53 6.28
C LEU A 84 1.97 -6.83 5.35
N ILE A 85 1.71 -7.70 4.38
CA ILE A 85 2.67 -8.02 3.31
C ILE A 85 2.04 -7.67 1.97
N SER A 86 2.83 -7.10 1.08
CA SER A 86 2.43 -6.88 -0.30
C SER A 86 3.53 -7.31 -1.27
N SER A 87 3.12 -7.88 -2.37
CA SER A 87 4.01 -8.23 -3.48
C SER A 87 3.58 -7.53 -4.77
N PRO A 88 4.51 -7.34 -5.73
CA PRO A 88 4.17 -6.74 -7.02
C PRO A 88 3.30 -7.65 -7.90
N ILE A 89 3.26 -8.95 -7.60
CA ILE A 89 2.52 -9.98 -8.32
C ILE A 89 1.79 -10.91 -7.36
N PHE A 90 0.74 -11.58 -7.83
CA PHE A 90 0.10 -12.64 -7.06
C PHE A 90 0.98 -13.90 -7.00
N GLN A 91 1.33 -14.35 -5.80
CA GLN A 91 2.14 -15.54 -5.57
C GLN A 91 1.45 -16.50 -4.59
N LYS A 92 1.21 -17.75 -5.05
CA LYS A 92 0.59 -18.79 -4.19
C LYS A 92 1.46 -19.17 -3.00
N SER A 93 2.79 -19.14 -3.15
CA SER A 93 3.75 -19.39 -2.06
C SER A 93 3.62 -18.36 -0.95
N LEU A 94 3.62 -17.06 -1.28
CA LEU A 94 3.41 -16.00 -0.29
C LEU A 94 2.01 -16.07 0.34
N LEU A 95 0.98 -16.39 -0.44
CA LEU A 95 -0.36 -16.58 0.12
C LEU A 95 -0.40 -17.69 1.16
N LYS A 96 0.32 -18.80 0.92
CA LYS A 96 0.43 -19.88 1.93
C LYS A 96 1.11 -19.36 3.20
N MET A 97 2.28 -18.74 3.09
CA MET A 97 3.03 -18.21 4.23
C MET A 97 2.22 -17.19 5.04
N THR A 98 1.54 -16.26 4.35
CA THR A 98 0.70 -15.25 5.02
C THR A 98 -0.48 -15.88 5.77
N LYS A 99 -1.09 -16.95 5.24
CA LYS A 99 -2.15 -17.71 5.93
C LYS A 99 -1.62 -18.46 7.15
N ASP A 100 -0.48 -19.13 7.00
CA ASP A 100 0.15 -19.90 8.08
C ASP A 100 0.52 -18.97 9.26
N GLN A 101 0.98 -17.76 8.99
CA GLN A 101 1.33 -16.76 9.99
C GLN A 101 0.19 -15.78 10.35
N ARG A 102 -0.98 -15.93 9.75
CA ARG A 102 -2.16 -15.05 9.95
C ARG A 102 -1.88 -13.58 9.69
N VAL A 103 -1.05 -13.29 8.68
CA VAL A 103 -0.72 -11.93 8.25
C VAL A 103 -1.53 -11.59 6.99
N PRO A 104 -2.21 -10.43 6.92
CA PRO A 104 -2.92 -10.03 5.72
C PRO A 104 -1.97 -9.84 4.52
N TYR A 105 -2.47 -10.21 3.33
CA TYR A 105 -1.75 -10.11 2.08
C TYR A 105 -2.47 -9.23 1.08
N ILE A 106 -1.76 -8.27 0.49
CA ILE A 106 -2.20 -7.44 -0.62
C ILE A 106 -1.44 -7.89 -1.87
N ALA A 107 -2.13 -8.55 -2.79
CA ALA A 107 -1.50 -9.08 -3.99
C ALA A 107 -1.50 -8.04 -5.12
N GLY A 108 -0.36 -7.86 -5.77
CA GLY A 108 -0.26 -7.11 -7.01
C GLY A 108 -0.92 -7.87 -8.17
N THR A 109 -1.70 -7.16 -8.95
CA THR A 109 -2.43 -7.66 -10.11
C THR A 109 -2.47 -6.58 -11.16
N SER A 110 -2.48 -6.96 -12.44
CA SER A 110 -2.56 -6.03 -13.56
C SER A 110 -3.83 -6.23 -14.39
N THR A 111 -4.34 -7.44 -14.45
CA THR A 111 -5.50 -7.79 -15.27
C THR A 111 -6.73 -8.16 -14.44
N ALA A 112 -7.91 -8.10 -15.06
CA ALA A 112 -9.17 -8.53 -14.45
C ALA A 112 -9.12 -9.99 -13.99
N ASN A 113 -8.48 -10.87 -14.77
CA ASN A 113 -8.30 -12.28 -14.40
C ASN A 113 -7.42 -12.45 -13.16
N GLU A 114 -6.35 -11.69 -13.06
CA GLU A 114 -5.47 -11.74 -11.87
C GLU A 114 -6.18 -11.22 -10.62
N ALA A 115 -6.91 -10.10 -10.73
CA ALA A 115 -7.70 -9.54 -9.63
C ALA A 115 -8.79 -10.53 -9.16
N TYR A 116 -9.51 -11.15 -10.10
CA TYR A 116 -10.49 -12.19 -9.80
C TYR A 116 -9.86 -13.42 -9.14
N ASN A 117 -8.71 -13.89 -9.63
CA ASN A 117 -8.00 -15.04 -9.06
C ASN A 117 -7.45 -14.75 -7.66
N ALA A 118 -7.01 -13.53 -7.39
CA ALA A 118 -6.63 -13.09 -6.05
C ALA A 118 -7.84 -13.15 -5.10
N TRP A 119 -8.97 -12.59 -5.49
CA TRP A 119 -10.22 -12.65 -4.72
C TRP A 119 -10.70 -14.09 -4.50
N LYS A 120 -10.73 -14.92 -5.55
CA LYS A 120 -11.09 -16.36 -5.46
C LYS A 120 -10.19 -17.12 -4.48
N SER A 121 -8.94 -16.69 -4.34
CA SER A 121 -7.97 -17.23 -3.38
C SER A 121 -8.15 -16.67 -1.96
N ARG A 122 -9.21 -15.86 -1.73
CA ARG A 122 -9.55 -15.20 -0.46
C ARG A 122 -8.52 -14.15 -0.03
N ILE A 123 -7.88 -13.50 -1.00
CA ILE A 123 -7.11 -12.29 -0.74
C ILE A 123 -8.11 -11.14 -0.60
N PRO A 124 -8.08 -10.40 0.52
CA PRO A 124 -9.13 -9.44 0.84
C PRO A 124 -9.06 -8.16 -0.01
N VAL A 125 -7.87 -7.82 -0.52
CA VAL A 125 -7.63 -6.61 -1.31
C VAL A 125 -6.64 -6.89 -2.43
N ALA A 126 -6.97 -6.50 -3.65
CA ALA A 126 -6.08 -6.56 -4.81
C ALA A 126 -5.47 -5.16 -5.08
N LYS A 127 -4.17 -5.12 -5.29
CA LYS A 127 -3.48 -3.92 -5.74
C LYS A 127 -3.44 -3.91 -7.26
N ILE A 128 -4.00 -2.90 -7.90
CA ILE A 128 -3.97 -2.74 -9.36
C ILE A 128 -2.74 -1.92 -9.74
N TYR A 129 -1.74 -2.58 -10.34
CA TYR A 129 -0.43 -1.98 -10.64
C TYR A 129 0.13 -2.47 -11.98
N PRO A 130 0.73 -1.58 -12.78
CA PRO A 130 0.85 -0.11 -12.64
C PRO A 130 -0.34 0.64 -13.26
N ILE A 131 -1.19 1.26 -12.44
CA ILE A 131 -2.49 1.78 -12.88
C ILE A 131 -2.40 2.86 -13.96
N SER A 132 -1.42 3.78 -13.90
CA SER A 132 -1.29 4.84 -14.89
C SER A 132 -1.00 4.32 -16.31
N ALA A 133 -0.29 3.19 -16.42
CA ALA A 133 -0.01 2.55 -17.71
C ALA A 133 -1.19 1.71 -18.24
N MET A 134 -2.20 1.47 -17.41
CA MET A 134 -3.33 0.61 -17.73
C MET A 134 -4.62 1.36 -18.09
N GLY A 135 -4.60 2.69 -18.07
CA GLY A 135 -5.76 3.51 -18.38
C GLY A 135 -6.32 4.32 -17.21
N GLY A 136 -5.64 4.30 -16.06
CA GLY A 136 -6.00 5.19 -14.95
C GLY A 136 -7.36 4.90 -14.33
N VAL A 137 -8.13 5.95 -14.09
CA VAL A 137 -9.45 5.88 -13.43
C VAL A 137 -10.42 5.02 -14.22
N GLU A 138 -10.47 5.20 -15.55
CA GLU A 138 -11.35 4.45 -16.44
C GLU A 138 -11.13 2.93 -16.34
N TYR A 139 -9.89 2.50 -16.16
CA TYR A 139 -9.60 1.08 -15.95
C TYR A 139 -10.26 0.54 -14.66
N ILE A 140 -10.23 1.31 -13.57
CA ILE A 140 -10.88 0.91 -12.30
C ILE A 140 -12.39 0.83 -12.46
N GLU A 141 -13.02 1.79 -13.12
CA GLU A 141 -14.47 1.77 -13.42
C GLU A 141 -14.85 0.53 -14.22
N ASN A 142 -14.11 0.25 -15.31
CA ASN A 142 -14.36 -0.89 -16.17
C ASN A 142 -14.10 -2.23 -15.47
N LEU A 143 -13.11 -2.30 -14.58
CA LEU A 143 -12.82 -3.48 -13.76
C LEU A 143 -13.94 -3.76 -12.73
N LEU A 144 -14.40 -2.72 -12.03
CA LEU A 144 -15.36 -2.87 -10.94
C LEU A 144 -16.81 -2.98 -11.43
N ARG A 145 -17.15 -2.48 -12.61
CA ARG A 145 -18.51 -2.59 -13.16
C ARG A 145 -19.04 -4.03 -13.18
N PRO A 146 -18.33 -5.04 -13.74
CA PRO A 146 -18.77 -6.45 -13.69
C PRO A 146 -18.41 -7.14 -12.36
N MET A 147 -17.52 -6.58 -11.55
CA MET A 147 -16.99 -7.21 -10.33
C MET A 147 -17.01 -6.25 -9.12
N PRO A 148 -18.18 -5.71 -8.74
CA PRO A 148 -18.29 -4.70 -7.66
C PRO A 148 -17.93 -5.25 -6.27
N PHE A 149 -17.78 -6.56 -6.14
CA PHE A 149 -17.32 -7.22 -4.91
C PHE A 149 -15.81 -7.14 -4.68
N LEU A 150 -15.03 -6.73 -5.69
CA LEU A 150 -13.59 -6.58 -5.53
C LEU A 150 -13.28 -5.32 -4.70
N LYS A 151 -12.36 -5.48 -3.75
CA LYS A 151 -11.74 -4.36 -3.05
C LYS A 151 -10.38 -4.11 -3.67
N VAL A 152 -10.20 -2.93 -4.25
CA VAL A 152 -8.98 -2.60 -5.02
C VAL A 152 -8.27 -1.38 -4.49
N ILE A 153 -6.94 -1.39 -4.64
CA ILE A 153 -6.04 -0.26 -4.42
C ILE A 153 -5.29 0.02 -5.73
N PRO A 154 -5.73 0.99 -6.54
CA PRO A 154 -4.95 1.45 -7.67
C PRO A 154 -3.64 2.08 -7.19
N GLN A 155 -2.52 1.72 -7.85
CA GLN A 155 -1.19 2.17 -7.52
C GLN A 155 -0.33 2.24 -8.78
N GLY A 156 0.61 3.18 -8.80
CA GLY A 156 1.56 3.34 -9.90
C GLY A 156 1.43 4.70 -10.58
N ASN A 157 2.30 5.61 -10.18
CA ASN A 157 2.41 6.98 -10.68
C ASN A 157 1.12 7.84 -10.56
N VAL A 158 0.30 7.56 -9.53
CA VAL A 158 -0.90 8.36 -9.24
C VAL A 158 -0.49 9.72 -8.67
N LYS A 159 -1.05 10.81 -9.21
CA LYS A 159 -0.88 12.17 -8.71
C LYS A 159 -1.87 12.46 -7.58
N LEU A 160 -1.55 13.48 -6.74
CA LEU A 160 -2.38 13.81 -5.58
C LEU A 160 -3.77 14.33 -5.96
N ASP A 161 -3.90 15.00 -7.07
CA ASP A 161 -5.16 15.53 -7.60
C ASP A 161 -6.05 14.46 -8.25
N GLU A 162 -5.49 13.32 -8.63
CA GLU A 162 -6.21 12.19 -9.21
C GLU A 162 -6.87 11.29 -8.13
N VAL A 163 -6.40 11.37 -6.87
CA VAL A 163 -6.85 10.46 -5.79
C VAL A 163 -8.38 10.46 -5.60
N PRO A 164 -9.09 11.61 -5.56
CA PRO A 164 -10.54 11.62 -5.40
C PRO A 164 -11.26 10.83 -6.49
N ALA A 165 -10.85 10.99 -7.76
CA ALA A 165 -11.46 10.30 -8.89
C ALA A 165 -11.34 8.77 -8.79
N TYR A 166 -10.23 8.24 -8.30
CA TYR A 166 -10.10 6.80 -8.04
C TYR A 166 -11.02 6.32 -6.92
N ILE A 167 -11.24 7.13 -5.88
CA ILE A 167 -12.17 6.77 -4.80
C ILE A 167 -13.62 6.78 -5.33
N GLU A 168 -13.99 7.77 -6.13
CA GLU A 168 -15.29 7.84 -6.80
C GLU A 168 -15.52 6.65 -7.75
N ALA A 169 -14.47 6.19 -8.43
CA ALA A 169 -14.49 4.98 -9.26
C ALA A 169 -14.64 3.67 -8.45
N GLY A 170 -14.66 3.72 -7.11
CA GLY A 170 -14.91 2.59 -6.23
C GLY A 170 -13.67 1.96 -5.59
N ALA A 171 -12.49 2.56 -5.71
CA ALA A 171 -11.31 2.10 -4.98
C ALA A 171 -11.48 2.32 -3.47
N ILE A 172 -11.06 1.35 -2.63
CA ILE A 172 -11.13 1.50 -1.16
C ILE A 172 -10.06 2.43 -0.60
N ALA A 173 -8.94 2.52 -1.29
CA ALA A 173 -7.84 3.44 -1.03
C ALA A 173 -7.00 3.57 -2.30
N VAL A 174 -6.15 4.57 -2.35
CA VAL A 174 -5.23 4.83 -3.48
C VAL A 174 -3.80 4.76 -3.01
N GLY A 175 -2.97 3.97 -3.70
CA GLY A 175 -1.55 3.85 -3.43
C GLY A 175 -0.75 5.03 -4.02
N VAL A 176 -0.22 5.91 -3.18
CA VAL A 176 0.50 7.10 -3.62
C VAL A 176 1.96 7.05 -3.20
N GLY A 177 2.86 7.10 -4.18
CA GLY A 177 4.32 7.06 -3.96
C GLY A 177 4.96 8.45 -4.07
N ARG A 178 5.82 8.61 -5.08
CA ARG A 178 6.70 9.78 -5.25
C ARG A 178 6.01 11.13 -5.13
N HIS A 179 4.80 11.27 -5.63
CA HIS A 179 4.06 12.53 -5.59
C HIS A 179 3.70 12.99 -4.16
N LEU A 180 3.68 12.06 -3.21
CA LEU A 180 3.49 12.35 -1.79
C LEU A 180 4.80 12.32 -1.02
N THR A 181 5.67 11.32 -1.26
CA THR A 181 6.79 10.97 -0.38
C THR A 181 8.16 11.43 -0.88
N VAL A 182 8.24 12.13 -2.02
CA VAL A 182 9.48 12.75 -2.51
C VAL A 182 9.34 14.27 -2.42
N ALA A 183 10.17 14.88 -1.58
CA ALA A 183 10.25 16.31 -1.36
C ALA A 183 11.65 16.68 -0.86
N ASP A 184 12.05 17.94 -1.03
CA ASP A 184 13.33 18.46 -0.55
C ASP A 184 13.36 18.61 0.98
N ASP A 185 12.18 18.79 1.61
CA ASP A 185 11.99 18.86 3.05
C ASP A 185 10.86 17.91 3.48
N TYR A 186 11.07 17.17 4.57
CA TYR A 186 10.06 16.27 5.14
C TYR A 186 8.78 17.02 5.61
N LYS A 187 8.87 18.29 5.99
CA LYS A 187 7.71 19.14 6.30
C LYS A 187 6.76 19.30 5.12
N GLU A 188 7.29 19.27 3.90
CA GLU A 188 6.45 19.32 2.71
C GLU A 188 5.64 18.02 2.56
N ILE A 189 6.17 16.87 2.95
CA ILE A 189 5.43 15.60 2.99
C ILE A 189 4.26 15.71 3.98
N THR A 190 4.52 16.22 5.18
CA THR A 190 3.47 16.47 6.20
C THR A 190 2.37 17.38 5.65
N LYS A 191 2.75 18.50 5.02
CA LYS A 191 1.81 19.46 4.43
C LYS A 191 0.96 18.84 3.33
N ARG A 192 1.59 18.14 2.37
CA ARG A 192 0.88 17.44 1.27
C ARG A 192 -0.09 16.40 1.81
N THR A 193 0.32 15.67 2.86
CA THR A 193 -0.52 14.66 3.50
C THR A 193 -1.77 15.30 4.10
N LYS A 194 -1.62 16.37 4.90
CA LYS A 194 -2.75 17.10 5.49
C LYS A 194 -3.71 17.63 4.43
N GLN A 195 -3.17 18.27 3.37
CA GLN A 195 -3.96 18.80 2.27
C GLN A 195 -4.70 17.72 1.49
N LEU A 196 -4.07 16.56 1.27
CA LEU A 196 -4.71 15.45 0.59
C LEU A 196 -5.85 14.88 1.42
N LEU A 197 -5.63 14.63 2.72
CA LEU A 197 -6.66 14.12 3.62
C LEU A 197 -7.85 15.09 3.76
N GLU A 198 -7.60 16.39 3.71
CA GLU A 198 -8.66 17.43 3.72
C GLU A 198 -9.57 17.34 2.50
N ARG A 199 -8.99 17.10 1.30
CA ARG A 199 -9.76 16.93 0.05
C ARG A 199 -10.57 15.63 0.00
N LEU A 200 -10.28 14.66 0.86
CA LEU A 200 -10.91 13.34 0.86
C LEU A 200 -12.00 13.21 1.94
N LYS A 201 -12.22 14.24 2.75
CA LYS A 201 -13.34 14.29 3.71
C LYS A 201 -14.66 14.40 2.97
#